data_f1798b5466e7896c6bed331ef5962e7c
#
_entry.id   f1798b5466e7896c6bed331ef5962e7c
#
_cell.length_a   1.000
_cell.length_b   1.000
_cell.length_c   1.000
_cell.angle_alpha   90.00
_cell.angle_beta   90.00
_cell.angle_gamma   90.00
#
_symmetry.space_group_name_H-M   'P 1'
#
loop_
_entity.id
_entity.type
_entity.pdbx_description
1 polymer ?
#
loop_
_entity_poly.entity_id
_entity_poly.type
_entity_poly.pdbx_seq_one_letter_code
_entity_poly.pdbx_strand_id
1 'polypeptide(L)'
;YVGHQGQFDAYVHSELKRLKQEYPQINYAVVLAYMPGKKTEYDDYSDTMLPEGIESVHPHYAISWRNNWMLKQSDYVVTYITHSWGGAYQYAEKARRQKKVVINL
;
A
#
# COMPACT_ATOMS: atom_id res chain seq x y z
N TYR A 1 -5.06 -4.06 -1.00
CA TYR A 1 -4.03 -3.12 -1.48
C TYR A 1 -2.86 -3.05 -0.51
N VAL A 2 -1.67 -3.04 -1.04
CA VAL A 2 -0.43 -2.87 -0.26
C VAL A 2 0.44 -1.81 -0.96
N GLY A 3 1.14 -1.00 -0.17
CA GLY A 3 2.08 -0.03 -0.70
C GLY A 3 3.40 -0.67 -1.13
N HIS A 4 4.36 0.16 -1.51
CA HIS A 4 5.66 -0.29 -1.99
C HIS A 4 6.78 0.50 -1.31
N GLN A 5 6.65 0.75 -0.01
CA GLN A 5 7.58 1.56 0.76
C GLN A 5 7.87 0.89 2.10
N GLY A 6 9.12 0.55 2.32
CA GLY A 6 9.59 0.04 3.59
C GLY A 6 9.41 -1.46 3.79
N GLN A 7 9.88 -1.92 4.92
CA GLN A 7 10.01 -3.35 5.21
C GLN A 7 8.66 -4.03 5.48
N PHE A 8 7.74 -3.33 6.14
CA PHE A 8 6.42 -3.89 6.41
C PHE A 8 5.66 -4.17 5.11
N ASP A 9 5.66 -3.23 4.17
CA ASP A 9 5.04 -3.44 2.87
C ASP A 9 5.66 -4.64 2.14
N ALA A 10 6.98 -4.78 2.22
CA ALA A 10 7.68 -5.91 1.59
C ALA A 10 7.27 -7.24 2.20
N TYR A 11 7.13 -7.32 3.51
CA TYR A 11 6.67 -8.52 4.18
C TYR A 11 5.22 -8.87 3.81
N VAL A 12 4.35 -7.88 3.79
CA VAL A 12 2.94 -8.08 3.42
C VAL A 12 2.83 -8.55 1.97
N HIS A 13 3.58 -7.94 1.07
CA HIS A 13 3.59 -8.33 -0.34
C HIS A 13 4.04 -9.79 -0.51
N SER A 14 5.12 -10.16 0.15
CA SER A 14 5.65 -11.52 0.12
C SER A 14 4.63 -12.54 0.63
N GLU A 15 3.95 -12.21 1.71
CA GLU A 15 2.93 -13.07 2.30
C GLU A 15 1.69 -13.19 1.40
N LEU A 16 1.29 -12.10 0.75
CA LEU A 16 0.18 -12.11 -0.19
C LEU A 16 0.48 -12.98 -1.42
N LYS A 17 1.71 -12.92 -1.92
CA LYS A 17 2.15 -13.83 -3.01
C LYS A 17 2.01 -15.29 -2.61
N ARG A 18 2.47 -15.63 -1.41
CA ARG A 18 2.38 -16.98 -0.88
C ARG A 18 0.91 -17.42 -0.73
N LEU A 19 0.09 -16.58 -0.13
CA LEU A 19 -1.33 -16.87 0.08
C LEU A 19 -2.09 -17.03 -1.23
N LYS A 20 -1.73 -16.27 -2.27
CA LYS A 20 -2.35 -16.38 -3.58
C LYS A 20 -2.15 -17.76 -4.20
N GLN A 21 -0.98 -18.37 -3.98
CA GLN A 21 -0.70 -19.72 -4.47
C GLN A 21 -1.56 -20.77 -3.76
N GLU A 22 -1.80 -20.57 -2.47
CA GLU A 22 -2.57 -21.50 -1.63
C GLU A 22 -4.08 -21.27 -1.78
N TYR A 23 -4.48 -20.00 -1.96
CA TYR A 23 -5.88 -19.57 -2.09
C TYR A 23 -6.03 -18.71 -3.35
N PRO A 24 -6.19 -19.33 -4.54
CA PRO A 24 -6.19 -18.57 -5.80
C PRO A 24 -7.29 -17.52 -5.94
N GLN A 25 -8.35 -17.60 -5.12
CA GLN A 25 -9.44 -16.62 -5.11
C GLN A 25 -9.05 -15.29 -4.48
N ILE A 26 -7.91 -15.23 -3.76
CA ILE A 26 -7.42 -13.97 -3.20
C ILE A 26 -6.93 -13.07 -4.32
N ASN A 27 -7.35 -11.81 -4.29
CA ASN A 27 -6.86 -10.78 -5.20
C ASN A 27 -6.14 -9.72 -4.39
N TYR A 28 -4.97 -9.29 -4.86
CA TYR A 28 -4.21 -8.21 -4.24
C TYR A 28 -3.57 -7.36 -5.33
N ALA A 29 -3.21 -6.13 -4.97
CA ALA A 29 -2.46 -5.24 -5.85
C ALA A 29 -1.44 -4.44 -5.03
N VAL A 30 -0.23 -4.33 -5.56
CA VAL A 30 0.80 -3.44 -5.04
C VAL A 30 0.58 -2.08 -5.67
N VAL A 31 0.25 -1.08 -4.86
CA VAL A 31 -0.11 0.25 -5.33
C VAL A 31 1.13 1.13 -5.31
N LEU A 32 1.58 1.51 -6.50
CA LEU A 32 2.79 2.31 -6.67
C LEU A 32 2.46 3.80 -6.54
N ALA A 33 3.42 4.57 -6.01
CA ALA A 33 3.30 6.03 -5.94
C ALA A 33 3.81 6.70 -7.22
N TYR A 34 4.71 6.03 -7.94
CA TYR A 34 5.30 6.52 -9.20
C TYR A 34 5.85 5.34 -9.99
N MET A 35 6.10 5.56 -11.27
CA MET A 35 6.67 4.52 -12.12
C MET A 35 8.08 4.16 -11.65
N PRO A 36 8.44 2.86 -11.67
CA PRO A 36 9.81 2.46 -11.40
C PRO A 36 10.77 3.08 -12.40
N GLY A 37 11.93 3.55 -11.91
CA GLY A 37 12.90 4.26 -12.75
C GLY A 37 13.57 3.38 -13.79
N LYS A 38 13.93 2.16 -13.43
CA LYS A 38 14.52 1.18 -14.36
C LYS A 38 13.82 -0.15 -14.19
N LYS A 39 13.43 -0.74 -15.33
CA LYS A 39 12.97 -2.12 -15.40
C LYS A 39 14.10 -2.98 -15.92
N THR A 40 14.33 -4.11 -15.27
CA THR A 40 15.21 -5.16 -15.78
C THR A 40 14.37 -6.34 -16.24
N GLU A 41 14.96 -7.27 -16.98
CA GLU A 41 14.25 -8.48 -17.41
C GLU A 41 13.83 -9.38 -16.24
N TYR A 42 14.39 -9.15 -15.05
CA TYR A 42 14.07 -9.90 -13.84
C TYR A 42 12.97 -9.26 -13.00
N ASP A 43 12.57 -8.03 -13.34
CA ASP A 43 11.54 -7.33 -12.59
C ASP A 43 10.15 -7.76 -13.04
N ASP A 44 9.34 -8.20 -12.09
CA ASP A 44 7.94 -8.56 -12.33
C ASP A 44 7.05 -7.52 -11.68
N TYR A 45 6.34 -6.76 -12.51
CA TYR A 45 5.39 -5.73 -12.06
C TYR A 45 3.94 -6.13 -12.34
N SER A 46 3.69 -7.42 -12.61
CA SER A 46 2.35 -7.90 -13.01
C SER A 46 1.30 -7.70 -11.91
N ASP A 47 1.72 -7.64 -10.64
CA ASP A 47 0.84 -7.46 -9.50
C ASP A 47 0.78 -6.00 -9.01
N THR A 48 1.29 -5.07 -9.80
CA THR A 48 1.34 -3.66 -9.44
C THR A 48 0.26 -2.85 -10.17
N MET A 49 -0.07 -1.70 -9.61
CA MET A 49 -0.95 -0.74 -10.25
C MET A 49 -0.56 0.69 -9.88
N LEU A 50 -0.88 1.62 -10.76
CA LEU A 50 -0.80 3.06 -10.49
C LEU A 50 -2.22 3.60 -10.39
N PRO A 51 -2.59 4.26 -9.29
CA PRO A 51 -3.92 4.86 -9.18
C PRO A 51 -4.17 5.90 -10.27
N GLU A 52 -5.38 5.93 -10.81
CA GLU A 52 -5.77 6.94 -11.77
C GLU A 52 -5.63 8.33 -11.18
N GLY A 53 -5.00 9.24 -11.92
CA GLY A 53 -4.76 10.61 -11.49
C GLY A 53 -3.43 10.85 -10.83
N ILE A 54 -2.69 9.80 -10.45
CA ILE A 54 -1.41 9.98 -9.76
C ILE A 54 -0.36 10.64 -10.65
N GLU A 55 -0.49 10.50 -11.96
CA GLU A 55 0.43 11.10 -12.93
C GLU A 55 0.42 12.63 -12.90
N SER A 56 -0.66 13.23 -12.41
CA SER A 56 -0.77 14.69 -12.27
C SER A 56 -0.28 15.19 -10.91
N VAL A 57 0.14 14.28 -10.01
CA VAL A 57 0.58 14.64 -8.67
C VAL A 57 2.07 14.92 -8.68
N HIS A 58 2.49 16.04 -8.07
CA HIS A 58 3.91 16.34 -7.91
C HIS A 58 4.60 15.19 -7.13
N PRO A 59 5.80 14.74 -7.55
CA PRO A 59 6.49 13.62 -6.89
C PRO A 59 6.65 13.78 -5.38
N HIS A 60 6.79 15.01 -4.90
CA HIS A 60 6.91 15.30 -3.47
C HIS A 60 5.68 14.83 -2.68
N TYR A 61 4.49 14.79 -3.31
CA TYR A 61 3.23 14.40 -2.66
C TYR A 61 2.73 13.03 -3.09
N ALA A 62 3.47 12.32 -3.94
CA ALA A 62 2.98 11.10 -4.57
C ALA A 62 2.71 9.97 -3.56
N ILE A 63 3.61 9.77 -2.60
CA ILE A 63 3.44 8.72 -1.57
C ILE A 63 2.22 9.03 -0.70
N SER A 64 2.08 10.27 -0.26
CA SER A 64 0.95 10.72 0.55
C SER A 64 -0.37 10.58 -0.21
N TRP A 65 -0.38 10.98 -1.48
CA TRP A 65 -1.55 10.86 -2.35
C TRP A 65 -1.95 9.39 -2.55
N ARG A 66 -0.97 8.52 -2.81
CA ARG A 66 -1.19 7.09 -2.94
C ARG A 66 -1.78 6.48 -1.67
N ASN A 67 -1.24 6.86 -0.50
CA ASN A 67 -1.73 6.38 0.78
C ASN A 67 -3.18 6.83 1.03
N ASN A 68 -3.52 8.07 0.69
CA ASN A 68 -4.89 8.56 0.78
C ASN A 68 -5.83 7.81 -0.17
N TRP A 69 -5.36 7.49 -1.37
CA TRP A 69 -6.12 6.70 -2.33
C TRP A 69 -6.43 5.30 -1.77
N MET A 70 -5.41 4.62 -1.22
CA MET A 70 -5.60 3.29 -0.62
C MET A 70 -6.60 3.36 0.53
N LEU A 71 -6.48 4.38 1.37
CA LEU A 71 -7.38 4.57 2.50
C LEU A 71 -8.83 4.75 2.04
N LYS A 72 -9.04 5.55 1.00
CA LYS A 72 -10.36 5.78 0.43
C LYS A 72 -11.00 4.49 -0.11
N GLN A 73 -10.20 3.60 -0.70
CA GLN A 73 -10.68 2.34 -1.27
C GLN A 73 -10.94 1.26 -0.22
N SER A 74 -10.48 1.44 1.02
CA SER A 74 -10.44 0.38 2.02
C SER A 74 -11.53 0.53 3.08
N ASP A 75 -12.01 -0.60 3.58
CA ASP A 75 -12.87 -0.67 4.77
C ASP A 75 -12.06 -1.06 6.00
N TYR A 76 -11.02 -1.86 5.79
CA TYR A 76 -10.14 -2.38 6.84
C TYR A 76 -8.72 -1.92 6.57
N VAL A 77 -8.02 -1.49 7.61
CA VAL A 77 -6.62 -1.06 7.50
C VAL A 77 -5.78 -1.86 8.47
N VAL A 78 -4.82 -2.59 7.96
CA VAL A 78 -3.91 -3.41 8.79
C VAL A 78 -2.58 -2.68 8.90
N THR A 79 -2.11 -2.53 10.13
CA THR A 79 -0.88 -1.79 10.42
C THR A 79 0.02 -2.57 11.38
N TYR A 80 1.28 -2.17 11.43
CA TYR A 80 2.21 -2.56 12.48
C TYR A 80 2.90 -1.29 12.98
N ILE A 81 2.36 -0.73 14.05
CA ILE A 81 2.80 0.56 14.59
C ILE A 81 3.12 0.38 16.07
N THR A 82 4.36 0.72 16.44
CA THR A 82 4.86 0.54 17.82
C THR A 82 5.10 1.86 18.53
N HIS A 83 4.85 2.99 17.86
CA HIS A 83 5.03 4.33 18.44
C HIS A 83 3.90 5.25 17.99
N SER A 84 3.73 6.36 18.69
CA SER A 84 2.62 7.30 18.48
C SER A 84 3.05 8.53 17.67
N TRP A 85 3.90 8.33 16.67
CA TRP A 85 4.38 9.39 15.77
C TRP A 85 4.73 8.79 14.41
N GLY A 86 4.94 9.67 13.43
CA GLY A 86 5.34 9.27 12.08
C GLY A 86 4.18 9.10 11.12
N GLY A 87 4.50 8.87 9.83
CA GLY A 87 3.53 8.81 8.75
C GLY A 87 2.51 7.69 8.90
N ALA A 88 2.98 6.49 9.24
CA ALA A 88 2.09 5.34 9.41
C ALA A 88 1.08 5.57 10.54
N TYR A 89 1.54 6.13 11.66
CA TYR A 89 0.67 6.47 12.78
C TYR A 89 -0.39 7.49 12.35
N GLN A 90 0.02 8.53 11.62
CA GLN A 90 -0.90 9.57 11.16
C GLN A 90 -1.99 9.01 10.24
N TYR A 91 -1.64 8.09 9.35
CA TYR A 91 -2.62 7.46 8.46
C TYR A 91 -3.54 6.50 9.20
N ALA A 92 -3.04 5.79 10.22
CA ALA A 92 -3.89 4.96 11.07
C ALA A 92 -4.91 5.82 11.83
N GLU A 93 -4.48 6.97 12.37
CA GLU A 93 -5.38 7.91 13.05
C GLU A 93 -6.40 8.50 12.07
N LYS A 94 -5.98 8.83 10.85
CA LYS A 94 -6.89 9.30 9.80
C LYS A 94 -7.93 8.23 9.45
N ALA A 95 -7.51 6.97 9.35
CA ALA A 95 -8.40 5.84 9.10
C ALA A 95 -9.46 5.73 10.20
N ARG A 96 -9.07 5.85 11.46
CA ARG A 96 -9.99 5.83 12.60
C ARG A 96 -11.00 6.99 12.53
N ARG A 97 -10.53 8.19 12.19
CA ARG A 97 -11.41 9.35 12.01
C ARG A 97 -12.42 9.16 10.88
N GLN A 98 -12.05 8.40 9.84
CA GLN A 98 -12.93 8.05 8.74
C GLN A 98 -13.78 6.81 9.05
N LYS A 99 -13.73 6.32 10.27
CA LYS A 99 -14.49 5.16 10.74
C LYS A 99 -14.14 3.86 10.01
N LYS A 100 -12.91 3.75 9.52
CA LYS A 100 -12.38 2.49 9.02
C LYS A 100 -12.03 1.58 10.19
N VAL A 101 -12.07 0.29 9.97
CA VAL A 101 -11.62 -0.68 10.99
C VAL A 101 -10.10 -0.79 10.89
N VAL A 102 -9.40 -0.40 11.96
CA VAL A 102 -7.93 -0.45 12.01
C VAL A 102 -7.50 -1.60 12.89
N ILE A 103 -6.70 -2.49 12.31
CA ILE A 103 -6.14 -3.66 13.00
C ILE A 103 -4.63 -3.45 13.10
N ASN A 104 -4.15 -3.14 14.30
CA ASN A 104 -2.72 -2.99 14.54
C ASN A 104 -2.17 -4.30 15.09
N LEU A 105 -1.20 -4.85 14.39
CA LEU A 105 -0.61 -6.14 14.74
C LEU A 105 0.36 -6.07 15.91
#